data_12173e7e03677139450c62fdc44dcf6a
#
_entry.id   12173e7e03677139450c62fdc44dcf6a
#
_cell.length_a   1.000
_cell.length_b   1.000
_cell.length_c   1.000
_cell.angle_alpha   90.00
_cell.angle_beta   90.00
_cell.angle_gamma   90.00
#
_symmetry.space_group_name_H-M   'P 1'
#
loop_
_entity.id
_entity.type
_entity.pdbx_description
1 polymer ?
#
loop_
_entity_poly.entity_id
_entity_poly.type
_entity_poly.pdbx_seq_one_letter_code
_entity_poly.pdbx_strand_id
1 'polypeptide(L)'
;MNLLLDTHLLLWAASEPKRLSARARALLLDPANHLVFSAASLWEISIKNGLDRADFNVDPRRLWRMLLVSGYRELPVTSEHTVAVNDLPSLHKDP
;
A
#
# COMPACT_ATOMS: atom_id res chain seq x y z
N MET A 1 7.73 -13.97 2.21
CA MET A 1 7.68 -12.98 3.28
C MET A 1 6.47 -12.08 3.07
N ASN A 2 5.81 -11.68 4.14
CA ASN A 2 4.71 -10.73 4.07
C ASN A 2 5.24 -9.32 4.20
N LEU A 3 4.96 -8.47 3.22
CA LEU A 3 5.42 -7.09 3.19
C LEU A 3 4.23 -6.14 3.25
N LEU A 4 4.21 -5.29 4.26
CA LEU A 4 3.19 -4.25 4.39
C LEU A 4 3.65 -2.99 3.68
N LEU A 5 2.85 -2.51 2.74
CA LEU A 5 3.13 -1.25 2.04
C LEU A 5 2.39 -0.12 2.75
N ASP A 6 3.12 0.95 3.09
CA ASP A 6 2.47 2.14 3.62
C ASP A 6 1.76 2.88 2.48
N THR A 7 1.05 3.95 2.84
CA THR A 7 0.21 4.67 1.89
C THR A 7 0.99 5.21 0.70
N HIS A 8 2.17 5.78 0.92
CA HIS A 8 2.97 6.34 -0.16
C HIS A 8 3.50 5.28 -1.11
N LEU A 9 4.03 4.19 -0.55
CA LEU A 9 4.53 3.10 -1.38
C LEU A 9 3.41 2.45 -2.17
N LEU A 10 2.23 2.33 -1.56
CA LEU A 10 1.07 1.77 -2.22
C LEU A 10 0.68 2.62 -3.44
N LEU A 11 0.66 3.94 -3.27
CA LEU A 11 0.35 4.86 -4.35
C LEU A 11 1.40 4.83 -5.44
N TRP A 12 2.68 4.81 -5.08
CA TRP A 12 3.76 4.76 -6.06
C TRP A 12 3.75 3.47 -6.85
N ALA A 13 3.53 2.34 -6.17
CA ALA A 13 3.45 1.04 -6.86
C ALA A 13 2.31 1.02 -7.87
N ALA A 14 1.19 1.66 -7.55
CA ALA A 14 0.01 1.67 -8.40
C ALA A 14 0.08 2.71 -9.52
N SER A 15 0.63 3.91 -9.23
CA SER A 15 0.53 5.06 -10.12
C SER A 15 1.86 5.58 -10.63
N GLU A 16 2.92 5.48 -9.83
CA GLU A 16 4.22 6.05 -10.15
C GLU A 16 5.36 5.11 -9.78
N PRO A 17 5.45 3.93 -10.43
CA PRO A 17 6.48 2.95 -10.06
C PRO A 17 7.91 3.47 -10.21
N LYS A 18 8.12 4.51 -10.98
CA LYS A 18 9.45 5.12 -11.13
C LYS A 18 9.97 5.77 -9.85
N ARG A 19 9.07 6.09 -8.92
CA ARG A 19 9.47 6.64 -7.62
C ARG A 19 9.99 5.58 -6.65
N LEU A 20 9.77 4.32 -6.95
CA LEU A 20 10.27 3.23 -6.12
C LEU A 20 11.76 3.06 -6.31
N SER A 21 12.48 2.80 -5.22
CA SER A 21 13.89 2.43 -5.31
C SER A 21 14.04 1.09 -6.03
N ALA A 22 15.23 0.80 -6.52
CA ALA A 22 15.50 -0.48 -7.16
C ALA A 22 15.27 -1.64 -6.19
N ARG A 23 15.60 -1.45 -4.90
CA ARG A 23 15.39 -2.45 -3.87
C ARG A 23 13.90 -2.69 -3.62
N ALA A 24 13.12 -1.63 -3.49
CA ALA A 24 11.68 -1.75 -3.29
C ALA A 24 11.03 -2.46 -4.47
N ARG A 25 11.42 -2.08 -5.67
CA ARG A 25 10.89 -2.69 -6.89
C ARG A 25 11.19 -4.19 -6.95
N ALA A 26 12.42 -4.57 -6.62
CA ALA A 26 12.81 -5.98 -6.58
C ALA A 26 11.99 -6.78 -5.58
N LEU A 27 11.75 -6.21 -4.39
CA LEU A 27 10.94 -6.86 -3.36
C LEU A 27 9.48 -7.02 -3.79
N LEU A 28 8.93 -6.03 -4.47
CA LEU A 28 7.54 -6.09 -4.94
C LEU A 28 7.36 -7.10 -6.07
N LEU A 29 8.39 -7.31 -6.88
CA LEU A 29 8.32 -8.24 -8.01
C LEU A 29 8.68 -9.68 -7.63
N ASP A 30 9.22 -9.90 -6.44
CA ASP A 30 9.59 -11.24 -5.99
C ASP A 30 8.33 -12.05 -5.68
N PRO A 31 8.07 -13.15 -6.41
CA PRO A 31 6.86 -13.95 -6.21
C PRO A 31 6.82 -14.66 -4.86
N ALA A 32 7.94 -14.76 -4.16
CA ALA A 32 7.97 -15.33 -2.82
C ALA A 32 7.37 -14.39 -1.77
N ASN A 33 7.21 -13.12 -2.10
CA ASN A 33 6.67 -12.12 -1.18
C ASN A 33 5.17 -11.98 -1.35
N HIS A 34 4.47 -11.89 -0.21
CA HIS A 34 3.04 -11.58 -0.18
C HIS A 34 2.89 -10.10 0.17
N LEU A 35 2.26 -9.36 -0.72
CA LEU A 35 2.09 -7.92 -0.54
C LEU A 35 0.79 -7.66 0.21
N VAL A 36 0.88 -6.83 1.23
CA VAL A 36 -0.24 -6.54 2.13
C VAL A 36 -0.46 -5.04 2.18
N PHE A 37 -1.71 -4.62 2.16
CA PHE A 37 -2.08 -3.23 2.39
C PHE A 37 -3.10 -3.15 3.50
N SER A 38 -3.10 -2.03 4.22
CA SER A 38 -4.04 -1.80 5.31
C SER A 38 -5.29 -1.09 4.78
N ALA A 39 -6.46 -1.49 5.28
CA ALA A 39 -7.69 -0.74 5.01
C ALA A 39 -7.57 0.72 5.49
N ALA A 40 -6.75 0.98 6.50
CA ALA A 40 -6.48 2.34 6.96
C ALA A 40 -5.78 3.19 5.89
N SER A 41 -4.94 2.58 5.05
CA SER A 41 -4.29 3.30 3.95
C SER A 41 -5.31 3.77 2.92
N LEU A 42 -6.28 2.92 2.60
CA LEU A 42 -7.37 3.31 1.69
C LEU A 42 -8.23 4.42 2.30
N TRP A 43 -8.48 4.35 3.59
CA TRP A 43 -9.23 5.38 4.29
C TRP A 43 -8.48 6.72 4.24
N GLU A 44 -7.18 6.71 4.48
CA GLU A 44 -6.35 7.91 4.38
C GLU A 44 -6.39 8.50 2.97
N ILE A 45 -6.27 7.64 1.95
CA ILE A 45 -6.35 8.08 0.56
C ILE A 45 -7.72 8.70 0.25
N SER A 46 -8.78 8.09 0.75
CA SER A 46 -10.15 8.61 0.56
C SER A 46 -10.31 10.01 1.16
N ILE A 47 -9.78 10.21 2.37
CA ILE A 47 -9.85 11.51 3.03
C ILE A 47 -9.08 12.57 2.24
N LYS A 48 -7.85 12.26 1.84
CA LYS A 48 -7.02 13.20 1.11
C LYS A 48 -7.57 13.51 -0.28
N ASN A 49 -8.14 12.52 -0.93
CA ASN A 49 -8.81 12.72 -2.22
C ASN A 49 -10.04 13.61 -2.07
N GLY A 50 -10.79 13.45 -0.99
CA GLY A 50 -11.94 14.28 -0.70
C GLY A 50 -11.58 15.73 -0.37
N LEU A 51 -10.35 15.99 0.04
CA LEU A 51 -9.85 17.34 0.25
C LEU A 51 -9.31 17.99 -1.02
N ASP A 52 -9.43 17.31 -2.14
CA ASP A 52 -9.03 17.80 -3.47
C ASP A 52 -7.59 18.30 -3.52
N ARG A 53 -6.68 17.53 -2.96
CA ARG A 53 -5.26 17.86 -2.98
C ARG A 53 -4.66 17.45 -4.32
N ALA A 54 -3.88 18.38 -4.91
CA ALA A 54 -3.32 18.19 -6.23
C ALA A 54 -2.38 17.00 -6.35
N ASP A 55 -1.72 16.61 -5.26
CA ASP A 55 -0.81 15.48 -5.22
C ASP A 55 -1.52 14.15 -4.94
N PHE A 56 -2.83 14.18 -4.76
CA PHE A 56 -3.63 13.01 -4.42
C PHE A 56 -4.80 12.88 -5.39
N ASN A 57 -4.50 12.48 -6.60
CA ASN A 57 -5.50 12.35 -7.66
C ASN A 57 -5.70 10.87 -7.98
N VAL A 58 -6.13 10.10 -6.98
CA VAL A 58 -6.36 8.67 -7.11
C VAL A 58 -7.76 8.32 -6.61
N ASP A 59 -8.52 7.62 -7.44
CA ASP A 59 -9.82 7.10 -7.03
C ASP A 59 -9.59 5.89 -6.10
N PRO A 60 -9.95 5.98 -4.83
CA PRO A 60 -9.69 4.91 -3.87
C PRO A 60 -10.41 3.61 -4.22
N ARG A 61 -11.58 3.67 -4.83
CA ARG A 61 -12.32 2.47 -5.23
C ARG A 61 -11.60 1.72 -6.35
N ARG A 62 -11.08 2.46 -7.30
CA ARG A 62 -10.31 1.89 -8.40
C ARG A 62 -9.02 1.27 -7.90
N LEU A 63 -8.34 1.96 -7.02
CA LEU A 63 -7.11 1.48 -6.39
C LEU A 63 -7.37 0.18 -5.63
N TRP A 64 -8.42 0.14 -4.84
CA TRP A 64 -8.79 -1.04 -4.07
C TRP A 64 -9.00 -2.26 -4.96
N ARG A 65 -9.77 -2.10 -6.04
CA ARG A 65 -10.02 -3.19 -6.99
C ARG A 65 -8.73 -3.67 -7.65
N MET A 66 -7.88 -2.74 -8.06
CA MET A 66 -6.63 -3.06 -8.71
C MET A 66 -5.70 -3.85 -7.79
N LEU A 67 -5.63 -3.46 -6.51
CA LEU A 67 -4.81 -4.16 -5.54
C LEU A 67 -5.28 -5.61 -5.35
N LEU A 68 -6.58 -5.82 -5.20
CA LEU A 68 -7.13 -7.16 -5.03
C LEU A 68 -6.89 -8.03 -6.27
N VAL A 69 -7.10 -7.48 -7.46
CA VAL A 69 -6.85 -8.19 -8.71
C VAL A 69 -5.38 -8.54 -8.86
N SER A 70 -4.50 -7.68 -8.36
CA SER A 70 -3.05 -7.90 -8.43
C SER A 70 -2.54 -8.89 -7.37
N GLY A 71 -3.43 -9.40 -6.52
CA GLY A 71 -3.05 -10.41 -5.53
C GLY A 71 -2.63 -9.85 -4.19
N TYR A 72 -2.79 -8.56 -3.95
CA TYR A 72 -2.52 -7.97 -2.64
C TYR A 72 -3.52 -8.48 -1.62
N ARG A 73 -3.07 -8.66 -0.38
CA ARG A 73 -3.93 -9.01 0.75
C ARG A 73 -4.29 -7.77 1.53
N GLU A 74 -5.55 -7.68 1.93
CA GLU A 74 -6.02 -6.58 2.75
C GLU A 74 -5.96 -6.94 4.23
N LEU A 75 -5.45 -6.02 5.04
CA LEU A 75 -5.46 -6.12 6.48
C LEU A 75 -6.59 -5.22 7.01
N PRO A 76 -7.64 -5.78 7.62
CA PRO A 76 -8.77 -4.98 8.11
C PRO A 76 -8.37 -4.07 9.28
N VAL A 77 -9.15 -3.00 9.49
CA VAL A 77 -8.93 -2.10 10.61
C VAL A 77 -9.68 -2.63 11.83
N THR A 78 -9.03 -3.52 12.57
CA THR A 78 -9.49 -3.98 13.87
C THR A 78 -8.38 -3.76 14.88
N SER A 79 -8.70 -3.77 16.17
CA SER A 79 -7.67 -3.61 17.21
C SER A 79 -6.61 -4.69 17.10
N GLU A 80 -7.03 -5.93 16.91
CA GLU A 80 -6.12 -7.06 16.78
C GLU A 80 -5.20 -6.89 15.58
N HIS A 81 -5.76 -6.53 14.43
CA HIS A 81 -4.97 -6.34 13.22
C HIS A 81 -4.06 -5.13 13.31
N THR A 82 -4.51 -4.07 13.97
CA THR A 82 -3.70 -2.87 14.17
C THR A 82 -2.44 -3.18 14.98
N VAL A 83 -2.58 -4.00 16.02
CA VAL A 83 -1.45 -4.44 16.82
C VAL A 83 -0.52 -5.36 16.02
N ALA A 84 -1.10 -6.27 15.25
CA ALA A 84 -0.34 -7.22 14.44
C ALA A 84 0.50 -6.55 13.35
N VAL A 85 0.14 -5.34 12.90
CA VAL A 85 0.90 -4.60 11.89
C VAL A 85 2.35 -4.38 12.33
N ASN A 86 2.59 -4.23 13.64
CA ASN A 86 3.95 -4.05 14.15
C ASN A 86 4.85 -5.25 13.90
N ASP A 87 4.28 -6.41 13.64
CA ASP A 87 5.03 -7.65 13.42
C ASP A 87 5.36 -7.86 11.95
N LEU A 88 4.87 -6.99 11.05
CA LEU A 88 5.10 -7.10 9.63
C LEU A 88 6.23 -6.18 9.18
N PRO A 89 7.13 -6.66 8.30
CA PRO A 89 8.10 -5.78 7.67
C PRO A 89 7.41 -4.69 6.87
N SER A 90 7.96 -3.49 6.94
CA SER A 90 7.43 -2.34 6.22
C SER A 90 8.47 -1.77 5.29
N LEU A 91 8.03 -1.33 4.11
CA LEU A 91 8.90 -0.70 3.12
C LEU A 91 8.89 0.82 3.19
N HIS A 92 8.15 1.39 4.14
CA HIS A 92 7.91 2.83 4.17
C HIS A 92 9.16 3.70 4.31
N LYS A 93 10.25 3.13 4.76
CA LYS A 93 11.52 3.84 4.93
C LYS A 93 12.57 3.39 3.95
N ASP A 94 12.15 2.89 2.84
CA ASP A 94 13.09 2.45 1.82
C ASP A 94 13.91 3.65 1.36
N PRO A 95 15.20 3.64 1.59
CA PRO A 95 16.07 4.75 1.22
C PRO A 95 16.21 4.92 -0.28
#